data_60d2d31ff834bc2c3b03fd0ae854d907
#
_entry.id   60d2d31ff834bc2c3b03fd0ae854d907
#
_cell.length_a   1.000
_cell.length_b   1.000
_cell.length_c   1.000
_cell.angle_alpha   90.00
_cell.angle_beta   90.00
_cell.angle_gamma   90.00
#
_symmetry.space_group_name_H-M   'P 1'
#
loop_
_entity.id
_entity.type
_entity.pdbx_description
1 polymer ?
#
loop_
_entity_poly.entity_id
_entity_poly.type
_entity_poly.pdbx_seq_one_letter_code
_entity_poly.pdbx_strand_id
1 'polypeptide(L)'
;MCANATGEQYFVTNTPTSTYNWTSTNGVVTGNPTNSITVDYSGVASGLYPNLLQVIESNAANCLGTPILLDVFVLDLSGNLIGPFCAGDPTTPLVGNPAGGTWTGTGVVANTFQPSTAGVGNYVLTYSMAGCNTTINVVVNNGPVTGPIQHF
;
A
#
# COMPACT_ATOMS: atom_id res chain seq x y z
N MET A 1 2.78 -2.38 7.51
CA MET A 1 2.89 -1.03 6.93
C MET A 1 2.89 -1.10 5.41
N CYS A 2 2.65 -0.01 4.72
CA CYS A 2 2.68 0.03 3.26
C CYS A 2 4.10 0.21 2.73
N ALA A 3 4.40 -0.35 1.56
CA ALA A 3 5.66 -0.09 0.87
C ALA A 3 5.81 1.41 0.57
N ASN A 4 7.05 1.89 0.60
CA ASN A 4 7.39 3.30 0.44
C ASN A 4 6.72 4.26 1.44
N ALA A 5 6.28 3.77 2.60
CA ALA A 5 5.78 4.62 3.66
C ALA A 5 6.89 5.55 4.18
N THR A 6 6.56 6.81 4.41
CA THR A 6 7.47 7.83 4.93
C THR A 6 6.92 8.42 6.21
N GLY A 7 7.80 8.78 7.14
CA GLY A 7 7.40 9.44 8.38
C GLY A 7 6.60 8.55 9.34
N GLU A 8 6.78 7.24 9.29
CA GLU A 8 6.15 6.29 10.22
C GLU A 8 6.64 6.55 11.64
N GLN A 9 5.70 6.77 12.55
CA GLN A 9 6.02 7.16 13.93
C GLN A 9 6.08 5.96 14.84
N TYR A 10 7.14 5.89 15.64
CA TYR A 10 7.33 4.92 16.71
C TYR A 10 7.67 5.61 18.02
N PHE A 11 7.19 5.07 19.12
CA PHE A 11 7.48 5.62 20.43
C PHE A 11 7.54 4.54 21.51
N VAL A 12 8.25 4.83 22.58
CA VAL A 12 8.21 4.11 23.85
C VAL A 12 7.78 5.06 24.95
N THR A 13 7.33 4.51 26.07
CA THR A 13 6.99 5.33 27.25
C THR A 13 8.22 6.11 27.69
N ASN A 14 8.07 7.42 27.85
CA ASN A 14 9.18 8.26 28.28
C ASN A 14 9.51 8.06 29.75
N THR A 15 10.76 7.73 30.06
CA THR A 15 11.32 7.72 31.40
C THR A 15 12.10 9.01 31.63
N PRO A 16 11.76 9.83 32.63
CA PRO A 16 12.49 11.07 32.89
C PRO A 16 13.99 10.85 33.04
N THR A 17 14.78 11.74 32.42
CA THR A 17 16.26 11.71 32.40
C THR A 17 16.90 10.57 31.60
N SER A 18 16.12 9.71 30.98
CA SER A 18 16.62 8.69 30.05
C SER A 18 16.82 9.22 28.64
N THR A 19 17.71 8.57 27.91
CA THR A 19 17.91 8.72 26.46
C THR A 19 17.63 7.40 25.77
N TYR A 20 17.32 7.47 24.47
CA TYR A 20 16.89 6.32 23.70
C TYR A 20 17.73 6.21 22.43
N ASN A 21 18.34 5.05 22.21
CA ASN A 21 19.07 4.78 20.98
C ASN A 21 18.24 3.86 20.10
N TRP A 22 17.75 4.41 19.00
CA TRP A 22 16.99 3.70 18.00
C TRP A 22 17.86 3.32 16.82
N THR A 23 17.73 2.09 16.36
CA THR A 23 18.41 1.57 15.16
C THR A 23 17.41 0.82 14.29
N SER A 24 17.59 0.90 12.98
CA SER A 24 16.82 0.13 12.00
C SER A 24 17.79 -0.56 11.05
N THR A 25 17.51 -1.82 10.71
CA THR A 25 18.28 -2.55 9.69
C THR A 25 17.94 -2.14 8.27
N ASN A 26 16.73 -1.58 8.08
CA ASN A 26 16.24 -0.99 6.83
C ASN A 26 15.40 0.24 7.15
N GLY A 27 15.47 1.25 6.29
CA GLY A 27 14.82 2.53 6.53
C GLY A 27 15.70 3.51 7.30
N VAL A 28 15.36 4.79 7.22
CA VAL A 28 16.11 5.90 7.78
C VAL A 28 15.42 6.39 9.05
N VAL A 29 16.10 6.29 10.19
CA VAL A 29 15.61 6.75 11.50
C VAL A 29 15.93 8.24 11.69
N THR A 30 14.95 9.01 12.11
CA THR A 30 15.07 10.42 12.48
C THR A 30 14.45 10.64 13.85
N GLY A 31 15.10 11.46 14.71
CA GLY A 31 14.58 11.81 16.04
C GLY A 31 15.34 11.22 17.23
N ASN A 32 16.43 10.44 17.00
CA ASN A 32 17.33 10.06 18.08
C ASN A 32 17.91 11.29 18.77
N PRO A 33 18.12 11.27 20.09
CA PRO A 33 17.95 10.20 21.08
C PRO A 33 16.67 10.33 21.94
N THR A 34 15.53 10.65 21.34
CA THR A 34 14.26 10.83 22.07
C THR A 34 13.45 9.54 22.20
N ASN A 35 12.42 9.54 23.05
CA ASN A 35 11.50 8.42 23.19
C ASN A 35 10.55 8.22 22.00
N SER A 36 10.59 9.12 21.01
CA SER A 36 9.78 9.08 19.79
C SER A 36 10.63 9.38 18.58
N ILE A 37 10.45 8.61 17.52
CA ILE A 37 11.16 8.74 16.25
C ILE A 37 10.20 8.68 15.07
N THR A 38 10.70 9.09 13.92
CA THR A 38 10.10 8.75 12.62
C THR A 38 11.06 7.87 11.82
N VAL A 39 10.49 6.95 11.03
CA VAL A 39 11.26 6.10 10.13
C VAL A 39 10.73 6.27 8.71
N ASP A 40 11.64 6.47 7.78
CA ASP A 40 11.36 6.50 6.34
C ASP A 40 11.73 5.14 5.74
N TYR A 41 10.74 4.48 5.14
CA TYR A 41 10.90 3.17 4.50
C TYR A 41 10.88 3.26 2.97
N SER A 42 11.18 4.42 2.40
CA SER A 42 11.30 4.57 0.94
C SER A 42 12.31 3.58 0.38
N GLY A 43 11.90 2.82 -0.63
CA GLY A 43 12.74 1.82 -1.29
C GLY A 43 12.93 0.52 -0.51
N VAL A 44 12.30 0.36 0.65
CA VAL A 44 12.30 -0.94 1.36
C VAL A 44 11.32 -1.89 0.65
N ALA A 45 11.82 -3.04 0.21
CA ALA A 45 11.03 -4.05 -0.50
C ALA A 45 9.91 -4.62 0.39
N SER A 46 8.89 -5.21 -0.24
CA SER A 46 7.85 -5.92 0.51
C SER A 46 8.41 -7.19 1.18
N GLY A 47 7.92 -7.50 2.37
CA GLY A 47 8.34 -8.68 3.12
C GLY A 47 8.23 -8.53 4.63
N LEU A 48 8.50 -9.63 5.33
CA LEU A 48 8.64 -9.63 6.78
C LEU A 48 10.10 -9.36 7.14
N TYR A 49 10.31 -8.36 7.97
CA TYR A 49 11.62 -7.97 8.50
C TYR A 49 11.63 -8.22 10.02
N PRO A 50 12.12 -9.35 10.47
CA PRO A 50 12.25 -9.63 11.90
C PRO A 50 13.28 -8.70 12.52
N ASN A 51 12.97 -8.19 13.72
CA ASN A 51 13.83 -7.27 14.47
C ASN A 51 14.29 -6.05 13.66
N LEU A 52 13.45 -5.55 12.76
CA LEU A 52 13.77 -4.42 11.90
C LEU A 52 14.14 -3.17 12.69
N LEU A 53 13.36 -2.88 13.74
CA LEU A 53 13.53 -1.73 14.59
C LEU A 53 13.92 -2.16 15.99
N GLN A 54 14.94 -1.51 16.56
CA GLN A 54 15.41 -1.72 17.90
C GLN A 54 15.47 -0.40 18.66
N VAL A 55 15.13 -0.42 19.94
CA VAL A 55 15.38 0.67 20.86
C VAL A 55 16.09 0.17 22.11
N ILE A 56 17.10 0.92 22.58
CA ILE A 56 17.78 0.71 23.85
C ILE A 56 17.68 2.00 24.65
N GLU A 57 17.11 1.91 25.84
CA GLU A 57 17.07 3.01 26.80
C GLU A 57 18.35 3.07 27.62
N SER A 58 18.85 4.26 27.89
CA SER A 58 19.98 4.52 28.79
C SER A 58 19.56 5.54 29.84
N ASN A 59 19.80 5.24 31.11
CA ASN A 59 19.51 6.18 32.20
C ASN A 59 20.62 7.25 32.36
N ALA A 60 20.43 8.20 33.28
CA ALA A 60 21.37 9.28 33.52
C ALA A 60 22.77 8.81 34.00
N ALA A 61 22.88 7.60 34.50
CA ALA A 61 24.16 6.98 34.89
C ALA A 61 24.82 6.19 33.72
N ASN A 62 24.28 6.27 32.51
CA ASN A 62 24.69 5.52 31.31
C ASN A 62 24.51 4.01 31.42
N CYS A 63 23.64 3.53 32.32
CA CYS A 63 23.31 2.12 32.37
C CYS A 63 22.33 1.79 31.26
N LEU A 64 22.62 0.81 30.44
CA LEU A 64 21.79 0.37 29.31
C LEU A 64 20.70 -0.58 29.77
N GLY A 65 19.49 -0.36 29.28
CA GLY A 65 18.36 -1.26 29.41
C GLY A 65 18.46 -2.44 28.45
N THR A 66 17.52 -3.37 28.57
CA THR A 66 17.37 -4.49 27.62
C THR A 66 16.85 -3.96 26.29
N PRO A 67 17.43 -4.36 25.15
CA PRO A 67 16.91 -3.98 23.83
C PRO A 67 15.48 -4.43 23.64
N ILE A 68 14.63 -3.54 23.11
CA ILE A 68 13.29 -3.86 22.63
C ILE A 68 13.34 -3.93 21.12
N LEU A 69 12.81 -5.02 20.57
CA LEU A 69 12.85 -5.33 19.14
C LEU A 69 11.42 -5.34 18.57
N LEU A 70 11.27 -4.89 17.34
CA LEU A 70 9.99 -4.88 16.61
C LEU A 70 10.18 -5.51 15.24
N ASP A 71 9.33 -6.51 14.95
CA ASP A 71 9.17 -7.07 13.61
C ASP A 71 8.27 -6.14 12.79
N VAL A 72 8.66 -5.86 11.57
CA VAL A 72 7.87 -5.03 10.65
C VAL A 72 7.56 -5.81 9.38
N PHE A 73 6.29 -5.84 9.01
CA PHE A 73 5.85 -6.36 7.71
C PHE A 73 5.59 -5.20 6.75
N VAL A 74 6.34 -5.14 5.65
CA VAL A 74 6.18 -4.16 4.57
C VAL A 74 5.31 -4.77 3.49
N LEU A 75 4.18 -4.14 3.19
CA LEU A 75 3.19 -4.60 2.23
C LEU A 75 3.25 -3.74 0.97
N ASP A 76 3.58 -4.35 -0.16
CA ASP A 76 3.48 -3.75 -1.49
C ASP A 76 2.25 -4.30 -2.21
N LEU A 77 1.39 -3.42 -2.71
CA LEU A 77 0.17 -3.78 -3.40
C LEU A 77 0.30 -3.54 -4.89
N SER A 78 -0.16 -4.50 -5.67
CA SER A 78 -0.32 -4.34 -7.11
C SER A 78 -1.66 -4.90 -7.58
N GLY A 79 -2.13 -4.38 -8.73
CA GLY A 79 -3.31 -4.88 -9.41
C GLY A 79 -2.95 -5.38 -10.82
N ASN A 80 -3.74 -6.30 -11.34
CA ASN A 80 -3.61 -6.68 -12.74
C ASN A 80 -4.01 -5.52 -13.65
N LEU A 81 -3.21 -5.26 -14.67
CA LEU A 81 -3.60 -4.31 -15.72
C LEU A 81 -4.72 -4.94 -16.56
N ILE A 82 -5.81 -4.21 -16.71
CA ILE A 82 -6.98 -4.65 -17.49
C ILE A 82 -7.39 -3.59 -18.52
N GLY A 83 -7.93 -4.03 -19.62
CA GLY A 83 -8.44 -3.16 -20.69
C GLY A 83 -7.41 -2.86 -21.80
N PRO A 84 -7.70 -1.94 -22.73
CA PRO A 84 -8.96 -1.19 -22.81
C PRO A 84 -10.17 -2.08 -23.10
N PHE A 85 -11.36 -1.63 -22.66
CA PHE A 85 -12.64 -2.31 -22.87
C PHE A 85 -13.52 -1.56 -23.86
N CYS A 86 -14.47 -2.29 -24.45
CA CYS A 86 -15.68 -1.71 -25.03
C CYS A 86 -16.83 -1.75 -24.02
N ALA A 87 -17.78 -0.83 -24.10
CA ALA A 87 -18.92 -0.76 -23.17
C ALA A 87 -19.80 -2.04 -23.15
N GLY A 88 -19.74 -2.85 -24.21
CA GLY A 88 -20.45 -4.13 -24.30
C GLY A 88 -19.64 -5.36 -23.92
N ASP A 89 -18.40 -5.19 -23.46
CA ASP A 89 -17.53 -6.32 -23.10
C ASP A 89 -18.04 -7.05 -21.85
N PRO A 90 -17.71 -8.34 -21.72
CA PRO A 90 -18.06 -9.14 -20.55
C PRO A 90 -17.35 -8.63 -19.29
N THR A 91 -17.89 -8.98 -18.15
CA THR A 91 -17.31 -8.68 -16.86
C THR A 91 -15.96 -9.35 -16.69
N THR A 92 -15.00 -8.66 -16.07
CA THR A 92 -13.63 -9.13 -15.90
C THR A 92 -13.23 -9.17 -14.42
N PRO A 93 -12.75 -10.32 -13.90
CA PRO A 93 -12.26 -10.41 -12.54
C PRO A 93 -11.06 -9.47 -12.31
N LEU A 94 -11.07 -8.77 -11.18
CA LEU A 94 -9.97 -7.95 -10.73
C LEU A 94 -9.10 -8.77 -9.77
N VAL A 95 -7.81 -8.83 -10.05
CA VAL A 95 -6.84 -9.57 -9.24
C VAL A 95 -5.89 -8.59 -8.59
N GLY A 96 -5.85 -8.60 -7.26
CA GLY A 96 -4.87 -7.86 -6.48
C GLY A 96 -3.77 -8.78 -5.95
N ASN A 97 -2.59 -8.25 -5.76
CA ASN A 97 -1.46 -8.97 -5.16
C ASN A 97 -0.89 -8.13 -3.99
N PRO A 98 -0.75 -8.72 -2.78
CA PRO A 98 -1.26 -10.04 -2.38
C PRO A 98 -2.78 -10.17 -2.50
N ALA A 99 -3.29 -11.40 -2.61
CA ALA A 99 -4.73 -11.66 -2.68
C ALA A 99 -5.40 -11.41 -1.31
N GLY A 100 -6.72 -11.12 -1.32
CA GLY A 100 -7.51 -10.96 -0.10
C GLY A 100 -7.93 -9.52 0.21
N GLY A 101 -7.53 -8.55 -0.61
CA GLY A 101 -8.00 -7.18 -0.52
C GLY A 101 -9.32 -6.94 -1.25
N THR A 102 -9.74 -5.69 -1.29
CA THR A 102 -11.00 -5.25 -1.88
C THR A 102 -10.76 -4.25 -2.99
N TRP A 103 -11.41 -4.45 -4.12
CA TRP A 103 -11.46 -3.50 -5.23
C TRP A 103 -12.65 -2.56 -5.10
N THR A 104 -12.42 -1.29 -5.39
CA THR A 104 -13.44 -0.24 -5.42
C THR A 104 -13.25 0.67 -6.64
N GLY A 105 -14.32 1.33 -7.06
CA GLY A 105 -14.33 2.24 -8.19
C GLY A 105 -15.59 2.09 -9.04
N THR A 106 -15.80 3.00 -9.99
CA THR A 106 -16.94 2.96 -10.89
C THR A 106 -16.90 1.68 -11.74
N GLY A 107 -18.00 0.96 -11.80
CA GLY A 107 -18.12 -0.31 -12.52
C GLY A 107 -17.54 -1.52 -11.79
N VAL A 108 -17.10 -1.38 -10.53
CA VAL A 108 -16.64 -2.50 -9.71
C VAL A 108 -17.77 -3.07 -8.88
N VAL A 109 -18.01 -4.37 -9.02
CA VAL A 109 -18.98 -5.12 -8.22
C VAL A 109 -18.32 -6.46 -7.79
N ALA A 110 -18.26 -6.73 -6.50
CA ALA A 110 -17.71 -7.96 -5.93
C ALA A 110 -16.33 -8.35 -6.54
N ASN A 111 -15.38 -7.40 -6.56
CA ASN A 111 -14.05 -7.57 -7.15
C ASN A 111 -14.05 -7.94 -8.65
N THR A 112 -15.09 -7.55 -9.37
CA THR A 112 -15.22 -7.74 -10.81
C THR A 112 -15.49 -6.40 -11.48
N PHE A 113 -14.80 -6.08 -12.55
CA PHE A 113 -15.07 -4.90 -13.35
C PHE A 113 -16.15 -5.20 -14.39
N GLN A 114 -17.14 -4.32 -14.47
CA GLN A 114 -18.30 -4.40 -15.39
C GLN A 114 -18.28 -3.19 -16.33
N PRO A 115 -17.74 -3.32 -17.56
CA PRO A 115 -17.64 -2.20 -18.50
C PRO A 115 -18.98 -1.55 -18.82
N SER A 116 -20.05 -2.35 -18.93
CA SER A 116 -21.42 -1.86 -19.22
C SER A 116 -21.99 -1.00 -18.08
N THR A 117 -21.63 -1.30 -16.84
CA THR A 117 -22.04 -0.51 -15.66
C THR A 117 -21.21 0.75 -15.50
N ALA A 118 -19.92 0.67 -15.83
CA ALA A 118 -19.03 1.83 -15.81
C ALA A 118 -19.43 2.86 -16.87
N GLY A 119 -19.81 2.40 -18.07
CA GLY A 119 -20.03 3.24 -19.23
C GLY A 119 -18.73 3.64 -19.92
N VAL A 120 -18.83 4.48 -20.96
CA VAL A 120 -17.68 4.99 -21.71
C VAL A 120 -16.96 6.05 -20.89
N GLY A 121 -15.63 5.91 -20.76
CA GLY A 121 -14.81 6.86 -19.99
C GLY A 121 -13.48 6.29 -19.51
N ASN A 122 -12.79 7.12 -18.72
CA ASN A 122 -11.54 6.74 -18.03
C ASN A 122 -11.83 6.64 -16.54
N TYR A 123 -11.42 5.54 -15.92
CA TYR A 123 -11.70 5.23 -14.51
C TYR A 123 -10.44 4.88 -13.77
N VAL A 124 -10.41 5.25 -12.49
CA VAL A 124 -9.39 4.81 -11.54
C VAL A 124 -10.03 3.79 -10.61
N LEU A 125 -9.50 2.58 -10.60
CA LEU A 125 -9.90 1.54 -9.67
C LEU A 125 -8.85 1.42 -8.57
N THR A 126 -9.30 1.22 -7.34
CA THR A 126 -8.45 1.15 -6.15
C THR A 126 -8.50 -0.24 -5.56
N TYR A 127 -7.35 -0.83 -5.33
CA TYR A 127 -7.19 -2.05 -4.55
C TYR A 127 -6.70 -1.70 -3.15
N SER A 128 -7.41 -2.18 -2.13
CA SER A 128 -7.15 -1.87 -0.71
C SER A 128 -6.95 -3.13 0.09
N MET A 129 -5.91 -3.16 0.94
CA MET A 129 -5.64 -4.26 1.86
C MET A 129 -4.83 -3.76 3.06
N ALA A 130 -5.25 -4.12 4.28
CA ALA A 130 -4.55 -3.81 5.53
C ALA A 130 -4.15 -2.32 5.68
N GLY A 131 -5.02 -1.40 5.23
CA GLY A 131 -4.77 0.05 5.27
C GLY A 131 -3.91 0.59 4.13
N CYS A 132 -3.35 -0.27 3.28
CA CYS A 132 -2.61 0.12 2.08
C CYS A 132 -3.53 0.17 0.86
N ASN A 133 -3.19 1.02 -0.11
CA ASN A 133 -3.95 1.19 -1.35
C ASN A 133 -3.01 1.25 -2.55
N THR A 134 -3.46 0.69 -3.68
CA THR A 134 -2.86 0.91 -5.00
C THR A 134 -3.95 1.15 -6.02
N THR A 135 -3.63 1.78 -7.13
CA THR A 135 -4.61 2.13 -8.17
C THR A 135 -4.20 1.63 -9.54
N ILE A 136 -5.19 1.31 -10.37
CA ILE A 136 -5.04 1.06 -11.81
C ILE A 136 -5.96 1.97 -12.60
N ASN A 137 -5.54 2.33 -13.81
CA ASN A 137 -6.35 3.09 -14.76
C ASN A 137 -7.02 2.13 -15.73
N VAL A 138 -8.30 2.34 -15.97
CA VAL A 138 -9.11 1.54 -16.90
C VAL A 138 -9.81 2.46 -17.89
N VAL A 139 -9.79 2.09 -19.16
CA VAL A 139 -10.46 2.83 -20.25
C VAL A 139 -11.57 1.98 -20.81
N VAL A 140 -12.77 2.57 -20.93
CA VAL A 140 -13.93 1.99 -21.63
C VAL A 140 -14.27 2.85 -22.83
N ASN A 141 -14.26 2.26 -24.01
CA ASN A 141 -14.55 2.90 -25.28
C ASN A 141 -15.94 2.57 -25.78
N ASN A 142 -16.44 3.37 -26.73
CA ASN A 142 -17.62 3.00 -27.49
C ASN A 142 -17.32 1.75 -28.36
N GLY A 143 -18.27 0.85 -28.43
CA GLY A 143 -18.24 -0.22 -29.42
C GLY A 143 -18.42 0.33 -30.83
N PRO A 144 -17.93 -0.37 -31.87
CA PRO A 144 -18.18 0.01 -33.26
C PRO A 144 -19.68 -0.08 -33.58
N VAL A 145 -20.16 0.90 -34.32
CA VAL A 145 -21.53 0.91 -34.85
C VAL A 145 -21.52 0.49 -36.32
N THR A 146 -22.02 -0.71 -36.61
CA THR A 146 -22.15 -1.18 -37.97
C THR A 146 -23.41 -0.57 -38.62
N GLY A 147 -23.21 0.10 -39.71
CA GLY A 147 -24.34 0.64 -40.50
C GLY A 147 -25.16 -0.47 -41.16
N PRO A 148 -26.39 -0.14 -41.66
CA PRO A 148 -27.22 -1.12 -42.34
C PRO A 148 -26.58 -1.61 -43.63
N ILE A 149 -26.80 -2.90 -43.94
CA ILE A 149 -26.39 -3.49 -45.21
C ILE A 149 -27.21 -2.81 -46.32
N GLN A 150 -26.54 -2.25 -47.31
CA GLN A 150 -27.20 -1.69 -48.50
C GLN A 150 -27.01 -2.61 -49.68
N HIS A 151 -28.07 -2.77 -50.49
CA HIS A 151 -28.04 -3.52 -51.74
C HIS A 151 -28.09 -2.51 -52.89
N PHE A 152 -27.22 -2.69 -53.88
CA PHE A 152 -27.18 -1.91 -55.10
C PHE A 152 -27.90 -2.64 -56.20
#